data_81db95dddcb907e1004dc5e147b5b6d6
#
_entry.id   81db95dddcb907e1004dc5e147b5b6d6
#
_cell.length_a   1.000
_cell.length_b   1.000
_cell.length_c   1.000
_cell.angle_alpha   90.00
_cell.angle_beta   90.00
_cell.angle_gamma   90.00
#
_symmetry.space_group_name_H-M   'P 1'
#
loop_
_entity.id
_entity.type
_entity.pdbx_description
1 polymer ?
#
loop_
_entity_poly.entity_id
_entity_poly.type
_entity_poly.pdbx_seq_one_letter_code
_entity_poly.pdbx_strand_id
1 'polypeptide(L)'
;VPPEGYWDRVQEICRKHDILLHIDEVVCGVGRTGTWFGYQHWGVKPDFVTMAKGVASGYAAIACTVTTEAVFEMFKDDAADPMGYFRDISTFGGCASGPAAALENMRIIEDEALLDNTSRMGARLVANLEALAERHRVIG
;
A
#
# COMPACT_ATOMS: atom_id res chain seq x y z
N VAL A 1 -3.31 2.89 15.50
CA VAL A 1 -1.88 3.08 15.14
C VAL A 1 -1.09 2.05 15.93
N PRO A 2 -0.19 1.28 15.32
CA PRO A 2 0.62 0.32 16.05
C PRO A 2 1.49 1.03 17.11
N PRO A 3 1.78 0.39 18.24
CA PRO A 3 2.67 0.96 19.25
C PRO A 3 4.09 1.09 18.72
N GLU A 4 4.88 1.93 19.39
CA GLU A 4 6.29 2.13 19.07
C GLU A 4 7.05 0.78 19.09
N GLY A 5 7.94 0.58 18.11
CA GLY A 5 8.72 -0.66 17.95
C GLY A 5 7.96 -1.88 17.41
N TYR A 6 6.65 -1.77 17.18
CA TYR A 6 5.86 -2.90 16.66
C TYR A 6 6.41 -3.44 15.33
N TRP A 7 6.61 -2.55 14.36
CA TRP A 7 7.08 -2.95 13.04
C TRP A 7 8.52 -3.44 13.02
N ASP A 8 9.38 -2.88 13.87
CA ASP A 8 10.76 -3.38 14.04
C ASP A 8 10.75 -4.82 14.53
N ARG A 9 9.89 -5.10 15.52
CA ARG A 9 9.74 -6.45 16.07
C ARG A 9 9.17 -7.44 15.07
N VAL A 10 8.16 -7.03 14.28
CA VAL A 10 7.60 -7.87 13.20
C VAL A 10 8.67 -8.21 12.18
N GLN A 11 9.41 -7.22 11.69
CA GLN A 11 10.47 -7.45 10.71
C GLN A 11 11.60 -8.33 11.27
N GLU A 12 11.95 -8.17 12.55
CA GLU A 12 12.94 -9.03 13.23
C GLU A 12 12.47 -10.50 13.24
N ILE A 13 11.22 -10.75 13.61
CA ILE A 13 10.65 -12.10 13.63
C ILE A 13 10.60 -12.70 12.23
N CYS A 14 10.13 -11.97 11.23
CA CYS A 14 10.07 -12.44 9.86
C CYS A 14 11.46 -12.85 9.36
N ARG A 15 12.47 -11.99 9.56
CA ARG A 15 13.86 -12.30 9.18
C ARG A 15 14.43 -13.49 9.93
N LYS A 16 14.18 -13.58 11.24
CA LYS A 16 14.69 -14.68 12.08
C LYS A 16 14.16 -16.04 11.66
N HIS A 17 12.94 -16.10 11.16
CA HIS A 17 12.24 -17.35 10.84
C HIS A 17 12.06 -17.57 9.33
N ASP A 18 12.72 -16.76 8.50
CA ASP A 18 12.61 -16.80 7.03
C ASP A 18 11.15 -16.75 6.55
N ILE A 19 10.39 -15.81 7.11
CA ILE A 19 8.97 -15.59 6.80
C ILE A 19 8.87 -14.36 5.90
N LEU A 20 8.19 -14.48 4.78
CA LEU A 20 7.88 -13.37 3.88
C LEU A 20 6.84 -12.43 4.51
N LEU A 21 7.12 -11.14 4.47
CA LEU A 21 6.25 -10.11 5.04
C LEU A 21 5.32 -9.53 3.96
N HIS A 22 4.04 -9.69 4.15
CA HIS A 22 3.01 -9.10 3.29
C HIS A 22 2.31 -7.95 4.00
N ILE A 23 2.26 -6.77 3.37
CA ILE A 23 1.55 -5.60 3.86
C ILE A 23 0.31 -5.34 3.00
N ASP A 24 -0.83 -5.23 3.65
CA ASP A 24 -2.09 -4.82 3.03
C ASP A 24 -2.19 -3.28 3.04
N GLU A 25 -2.00 -2.69 1.87
CA GLU A 25 -2.10 -1.25 1.61
C GLU A 25 -3.40 -0.85 0.88
N VAL A 26 -4.40 -1.71 0.91
CA VAL A 26 -5.69 -1.47 0.26
C VAL A 26 -6.36 -0.18 0.74
N VAL A 27 -6.20 0.16 2.02
CA VAL A 27 -6.78 1.38 2.61
C VAL A 27 -5.74 2.49 2.78
N CYS A 28 -4.53 2.17 3.23
CA CYS A 28 -3.51 3.15 3.60
C CYS A 28 -2.64 3.60 2.42
N GLY A 29 -2.61 2.82 1.34
CA GLY A 29 -1.77 3.10 0.18
C GLY A 29 -2.28 4.21 -0.72
N VAL A 30 -1.47 4.54 -1.69
CA VAL A 30 -1.73 5.50 -2.77
C VAL A 30 -2.05 6.91 -2.21
N GLY A 31 -1.16 7.40 -1.34
CA GLY A 31 -1.19 8.77 -0.85
C GLY A 31 -2.10 9.04 0.34
N ARG A 32 -2.86 8.06 0.82
CA ARG A 32 -3.86 8.25 1.89
C ARG A 32 -3.28 8.78 3.20
N THR A 33 -2.03 8.45 3.51
CA THR A 33 -1.35 8.83 4.75
C THR A 33 -0.29 9.92 4.57
N GLY A 34 -0.20 10.53 3.38
CA GLY A 34 0.79 11.56 3.07
C GLY A 34 2.11 11.00 2.50
N THR A 35 2.21 9.69 2.40
CA THR A 35 3.25 8.95 1.67
C THR A 35 2.61 8.07 0.63
N TRP A 36 3.36 7.53 -0.34
CA TRP A 36 2.81 6.59 -1.30
C TRP A 36 2.18 5.37 -0.63
N PHE A 37 2.82 4.86 0.44
CA PHE A 37 2.34 3.72 1.21
C PHE A 37 2.47 3.98 2.70
N GLY A 38 1.48 3.53 3.48
CA GLY A 38 1.44 3.73 4.92
C GLY A 38 2.62 3.10 5.66
N TYR A 39 3.10 1.94 5.22
CA TYR A 39 4.25 1.27 5.83
C TYR A 39 5.56 2.09 5.78
N GLN A 40 5.65 3.07 4.87
CA GLN A 40 6.83 3.92 4.74
C GLN A 40 7.09 4.77 5.99
N HIS A 41 6.03 5.10 6.77
CA HIS A 41 6.17 5.83 8.03
C HIS A 41 7.04 5.10 9.07
N TRP A 42 7.19 3.80 8.95
CA TRP A 42 7.94 2.95 9.88
C TRP A 42 9.16 2.29 9.25
N GLY A 43 9.52 2.66 8.04
CA GLY A 43 10.66 2.08 7.33
C GLY A 43 10.55 0.56 7.10
N VAL A 44 9.33 0.03 7.05
CA VAL A 44 9.08 -1.38 6.78
C VAL A 44 9.53 -1.73 5.37
N LYS A 45 10.12 -2.91 5.20
CA LYS A 45 10.54 -3.46 3.91
C LYS A 45 9.78 -4.76 3.66
N PRO A 46 8.59 -4.68 3.06
CA PRO A 46 7.78 -5.87 2.78
C PRO A 46 8.30 -6.63 1.56
N ASP A 47 8.01 -7.93 1.53
CA ASP A 47 8.23 -8.79 0.36
C ASP A 47 7.04 -8.71 -0.61
N PHE A 48 5.83 -8.45 -0.08
CA PHE A 48 4.60 -8.24 -0.85
C PHE A 48 3.85 -7.02 -0.36
N VAL A 49 3.23 -6.30 -1.30
CA VAL A 49 2.28 -5.22 -1.02
C VAL A 49 1.03 -5.43 -1.86
N THR A 50 -0.12 -5.50 -1.21
CA THR A 50 -1.42 -5.50 -1.91
C THR A 50 -2.04 -4.11 -1.84
N MET A 51 -2.52 -3.61 -2.97
CA MET A 51 -3.20 -2.33 -3.07
C MET A 51 -4.44 -2.42 -3.96
N ALA A 52 -5.42 -1.60 -3.68
CA ALA A 52 -6.65 -1.46 -4.46
C ALA A 52 -7.25 -0.06 -4.23
N LYS A 53 -8.55 0.10 -4.30
CA LYS A 53 -9.30 1.34 -3.99
C LYS A 53 -8.65 2.61 -4.55
N GLY A 54 -7.74 3.23 -3.79
CA GLY A 54 -7.02 4.45 -4.16
C GLY A 54 -6.19 4.33 -5.44
N VAL A 55 -5.83 3.13 -5.88
CA VAL A 55 -4.99 2.92 -7.09
C VAL A 55 -5.58 3.62 -8.31
N ALA A 56 -6.89 3.46 -8.55
CA ALA A 56 -7.60 4.12 -9.65
C ALA A 56 -8.69 5.09 -9.16
N SER A 57 -8.67 5.52 -7.89
CA SER A 57 -9.62 6.48 -7.29
C SER A 57 -11.09 6.17 -7.53
N GLY A 58 -11.46 4.90 -7.72
CA GLY A 58 -12.82 4.46 -7.99
C GLY A 58 -13.27 4.61 -9.44
N TYR A 59 -12.45 5.13 -10.36
CA TYR A 59 -12.78 5.26 -11.77
C TYR A 59 -12.76 3.95 -12.54
N ALA A 60 -11.95 2.99 -12.10
CA ALA A 60 -11.91 1.64 -12.65
C ALA A 60 -11.68 0.61 -11.54
N ALA A 61 -12.21 -0.61 -11.75
CA ALA A 61 -11.94 -1.73 -10.87
C ALA A 61 -10.52 -2.26 -11.14
N ILE A 62 -9.66 -2.18 -10.11
CA ILE A 62 -8.30 -2.70 -10.15
C ILE A 62 -7.83 -3.06 -8.75
N ALA A 63 -7.08 -4.13 -8.64
CA ALA A 63 -6.24 -4.45 -7.50
C ALA A 63 -4.87 -4.89 -8.02
N CYS A 64 -3.84 -4.63 -7.23
CA CYS A 64 -2.48 -4.98 -7.57
C CYS A 64 -1.82 -5.69 -6.39
N THR A 65 -1.03 -6.71 -6.67
CA THR A 65 -0.05 -7.26 -5.75
C THR A 65 1.33 -7.04 -6.35
N VAL A 66 2.19 -6.37 -5.60
CA VAL A 66 3.57 -6.08 -5.99
C VAL A 66 4.48 -6.89 -5.09
N THR A 67 5.55 -7.41 -5.65
CA THR A 67 6.54 -8.20 -4.92
C THR A 67 7.97 -7.79 -5.29
N THR A 68 8.92 -8.31 -4.54
CA THR A 68 10.34 -8.13 -4.83
C THR A 68 10.78 -9.00 -6.01
N GLU A 69 11.87 -8.60 -6.67
CA GLU A 69 12.49 -9.40 -7.74
C GLU A 69 12.83 -10.82 -7.26
N ALA A 70 13.34 -10.96 -6.04
CA ALA A 70 13.71 -12.25 -5.48
C ALA A 70 12.53 -13.23 -5.39
N VAL A 71 11.34 -12.73 -5.03
CA VAL A 71 10.11 -13.54 -5.01
C VAL A 71 9.63 -13.83 -6.43
N PHE A 72 9.67 -12.82 -7.32
CA PHE A 72 9.27 -13.00 -8.72
C PHE A 72 10.11 -14.04 -9.45
N GLU A 73 11.43 -14.06 -9.22
CA GLU A 73 12.35 -15.06 -9.81
C GLU A 73 11.96 -16.51 -9.49
N MET A 74 11.29 -16.74 -8.34
CA MET A 74 10.83 -18.09 -7.96
C MET A 74 9.69 -18.61 -8.86
N PHE A 75 9.05 -17.74 -9.62
CA PHE A 75 7.95 -18.06 -10.53
C PHE A 75 8.37 -18.04 -12.01
N LYS A 76 9.66 -17.87 -12.28
CA LYS A 76 10.15 -17.96 -13.65
C LYS A 76 10.04 -19.40 -14.15
N ASP A 77 9.65 -19.51 -15.42
CA ASP A 77 9.50 -20.76 -16.12
C ASP A 77 10.79 -21.59 -16.01
N ASP A 78 10.72 -22.72 -15.34
CA ASP A 78 11.75 -23.75 -15.38
C ASP A 78 11.32 -24.76 -16.43
N ALA A 79 12.09 -24.88 -17.50
CA ALA A 79 11.84 -25.86 -18.57
C ALA A 79 11.77 -27.31 -18.06
N ALA A 80 12.27 -27.59 -16.85
CA ALA A 80 12.18 -28.88 -16.18
C ALA A 80 10.87 -29.07 -15.39
N ASP A 81 10.18 -27.97 -15.03
CA ASP A 81 8.89 -28.00 -14.34
C ASP A 81 7.82 -27.24 -15.13
N PRO A 82 6.98 -27.95 -15.91
CA PRO A 82 5.92 -27.32 -16.69
C PRO A 82 4.83 -26.64 -15.84
N MET A 83 4.87 -26.74 -14.51
CA MET A 83 3.97 -26.10 -13.56
C MET A 83 4.64 -24.96 -12.77
N GLY A 84 5.93 -24.74 -12.97
CA GLY A 84 6.77 -23.81 -12.19
C GLY A 84 6.58 -22.32 -12.52
N TYR A 85 5.47 -21.90 -13.15
CA TYR A 85 5.20 -20.52 -13.48
C TYR A 85 4.01 -19.95 -12.73
N PHE A 86 3.99 -18.63 -12.54
CA PHE A 86 2.88 -17.92 -11.95
C PHE A 86 1.63 -18.01 -12.85
N ARG A 87 0.51 -18.38 -12.25
CA ARG A 87 -0.79 -18.46 -12.94
C ARG A 87 -1.79 -17.49 -12.35
N ASP A 88 -2.16 -16.48 -13.12
CA ASP A 88 -3.35 -15.67 -12.87
C ASP A 88 -4.38 -15.95 -13.98
N ILE A 89 -5.53 -16.50 -13.59
CA ILE A 89 -6.62 -16.84 -14.48
C ILE A 89 -7.85 -15.96 -14.29
N SER A 90 -7.65 -14.78 -13.68
CA SER A 90 -8.72 -13.78 -13.50
C SER A 90 -9.27 -13.34 -14.83
N THR A 91 -10.59 -13.42 -15.04
CA THR A 91 -11.26 -13.07 -16.30
C THR A 91 -10.93 -11.64 -16.76
N PHE A 92 -10.83 -10.69 -15.81
CA PHE A 92 -10.50 -9.29 -16.10
C PHE A 92 -9.02 -8.93 -15.91
N GLY A 93 -8.15 -9.90 -15.67
CA GLY A 93 -6.72 -9.66 -15.41
C GLY A 93 -5.97 -8.95 -16.53
N GLY A 94 -6.42 -9.12 -17.79
CA GLY A 94 -5.87 -8.44 -18.97
C GLY A 94 -6.58 -7.14 -19.37
N CYS A 95 -7.52 -6.63 -18.57
CA CYS A 95 -8.29 -5.44 -18.92
C CYS A 95 -7.43 -4.17 -18.79
N ALA A 96 -7.19 -3.47 -19.90
CA ALA A 96 -6.30 -2.31 -19.95
C ALA A 96 -6.86 -1.04 -19.27
N SER A 97 -8.17 -0.93 -19.06
CA SER A 97 -8.81 0.26 -18.49
C SER A 97 -8.41 0.50 -17.05
N GLY A 98 -8.25 -0.55 -16.24
CA GLY A 98 -7.79 -0.46 -14.85
C GLY A 98 -6.39 0.12 -14.73
N PRO A 99 -5.37 -0.47 -15.36
CA PRO A 99 -4.01 0.08 -15.38
C PRO A 99 -3.92 1.50 -15.94
N ALA A 100 -4.66 1.83 -17.02
CA ALA A 100 -4.67 3.18 -17.59
C ALA A 100 -5.19 4.22 -16.58
N ALA A 101 -6.29 3.92 -15.89
CA ALA A 101 -6.83 4.79 -14.84
C ALA A 101 -5.87 4.90 -13.64
N ALA A 102 -5.21 3.82 -13.27
CA ALA A 102 -4.21 3.81 -12.19
C ALA A 102 -3.01 4.70 -12.52
N LEU A 103 -2.45 4.58 -13.72
CA LEU A 103 -1.31 5.40 -14.17
C LEU A 103 -1.67 6.89 -14.18
N GLU A 104 -2.84 7.25 -14.71
CA GLU A 104 -3.30 8.64 -14.71
C GLU A 104 -3.52 9.17 -13.29
N ASN A 105 -4.10 8.35 -12.41
CA ASN A 105 -4.26 8.74 -11.01
C ASN A 105 -2.92 8.98 -10.30
N MET A 106 -1.91 8.14 -10.55
CA MET A 106 -0.56 8.33 -10.00
C MET A 106 0.06 9.63 -10.52
N ARG A 107 -0.09 9.92 -11.82
CA ARG A 107 0.37 11.17 -12.43
C ARG A 107 -0.28 12.40 -11.78
N ILE A 108 -1.58 12.38 -11.56
CA ILE A 108 -2.30 13.47 -10.87
C ILE A 108 -1.78 13.66 -9.45
N ILE A 109 -1.56 12.58 -8.70
CA ILE A 109 -1.02 12.67 -7.33
C ILE A 109 0.34 13.37 -7.32
N GLU A 110 1.20 13.09 -8.28
CA GLU A 110 2.53 13.72 -8.41
C GLU A 110 2.41 15.17 -8.88
N ASP A 111 1.73 15.42 -9.99
CA ASP A 111 1.62 16.75 -10.63
C ASP A 111 0.97 17.78 -9.70
N GLU A 112 0.01 17.37 -8.88
CA GLU A 112 -0.71 18.23 -7.96
C GLU A 112 -0.14 18.22 -6.52
N ALA A 113 0.99 17.52 -6.29
CA ALA A 113 1.64 17.39 -4.98
C ALA A 113 0.67 16.95 -3.87
N LEU A 114 -0.19 15.95 -4.17
CA LEU A 114 -1.27 15.55 -3.28
C LEU A 114 -0.77 14.85 -2.00
N LEU A 115 0.42 14.26 -1.99
CA LEU A 115 1.04 13.72 -0.77
C LEU A 115 1.29 14.82 0.25
N ASP A 116 1.87 15.93 -0.17
CA ASP A 116 2.12 17.09 0.69
C ASP A 116 0.81 17.71 1.17
N ASN A 117 -0.18 17.81 0.28
CA ASN A 117 -1.51 18.30 0.65
C ASN A 117 -2.16 17.41 1.70
N THR A 118 -2.08 16.08 1.55
CA THR A 118 -2.61 15.11 2.52
C THR A 118 -1.96 15.29 3.89
N SER A 119 -0.64 15.40 3.95
CA SER A 119 0.10 15.63 5.20
C SER A 119 -0.32 16.93 5.89
N ARG A 120 -0.40 18.01 5.14
CA ARG A 120 -0.82 19.33 5.66
C ARG A 120 -2.27 19.32 6.15
N MET A 121 -3.17 18.72 5.40
CA MET A 121 -4.60 18.63 5.78
C MET A 121 -4.82 17.67 6.94
N GLY A 122 -4.05 16.59 7.02
CA GLY A 122 -4.04 15.67 8.17
C GLY A 122 -3.64 16.39 9.45
N ALA A 123 -2.54 17.14 9.44
CA ALA A 123 -2.11 17.94 10.59
C ALA A 123 -3.17 18.96 11.02
N ARG A 124 -3.81 19.65 10.06
CA ARG A 124 -4.90 20.59 10.34
C ARG A 124 -6.13 19.89 10.95
N LEU A 125 -6.48 18.71 10.46
CA LEU A 125 -7.58 17.90 11.00
C LEU A 125 -7.32 17.51 12.46
N VAL A 126 -6.12 17.01 12.76
CA VAL A 126 -5.71 16.63 14.12
C VAL A 126 -5.82 17.82 15.07
N ALA A 127 -5.22 18.95 14.72
CA ALA A 127 -5.29 20.17 15.54
C ALA A 127 -6.72 20.62 15.81
N ASN A 128 -7.62 20.53 14.80
CA ASN A 128 -9.02 20.89 14.99
C ASN A 128 -9.76 19.89 15.90
N LEU A 129 -9.45 18.60 15.81
CA LEU A 129 -10.04 17.57 16.66
C LEU A 129 -9.57 17.72 18.12
N GLU A 130 -8.30 18.01 18.35
CA GLU A 130 -7.75 18.30 19.68
C GLU A 130 -8.45 19.52 20.31
N ALA A 131 -8.60 20.62 19.55
CA ALA A 131 -9.32 21.79 20.02
C ALA A 131 -10.83 21.53 20.30
N LEU A 132 -11.43 20.57 19.60
CA LEU A 132 -12.80 20.12 19.89
C LEU A 132 -12.86 19.25 21.16
N ALA A 133 -11.91 18.34 21.34
CA ALA A 133 -11.82 17.50 22.53
C ALA A 133 -11.65 18.32 23.83
N GLU A 134 -10.85 19.38 23.78
CA GLU A 134 -10.71 20.32 24.91
C GLU A 134 -12.04 21.00 25.31
N ARG A 135 -12.92 21.27 24.34
CA ARG A 135 -14.21 21.94 24.55
C ARG A 135 -15.37 21.01 24.86
N HIS A 136 -15.24 19.74 24.50
CA HIS A 136 -16.34 18.76 24.59
C HIS A 136 -15.86 17.45 25.25
N ARG A 137 -16.33 17.19 26.46
CA ARG A 137 -15.95 15.98 27.24
C ARG A 137 -16.35 14.63 26.62
N VAL A 138 -17.20 14.66 25.58
CA VAL A 138 -17.67 13.45 24.87
C VAL A 138 -16.73 13.01 23.73
N ILE A 139 -15.69 13.82 23.48
CA ILE A 139 -14.66 13.54 22.49
C ILE A 139 -13.41 13.15 23.27
N GLY A 140 -13.11 11.85 23.34
CA GLY A 140 -11.94 11.32 24.05
C GLY A 140 -11.42 10.05 23.41
#